data_c53fdb32c50c7af4ef3a9a03b7417dc8
#
_entry.id   c53fdb32c50c7af4ef3a9a03b7417dc8
#
_cell.length_a   1.000
_cell.length_b   1.000
_cell.length_c   1.000
_cell.angle_alpha   90.00
_cell.angle_beta   90.00
_cell.angle_gamma   90.00
#
_symmetry.space_group_name_H-M   'P 1'
#
loop_
_entity.id
_entity.type
_entity.pdbx_description
1 polymer ?
#
loop_
_entity_poly.entity_id
_entity_poly.type
_entity_poly.pdbx_seq_one_letter_code
_entity_poly.pdbx_strand_id
1 'polypeptide(L)'
;MTEKKQPQKTRSSSRRDFLRLTAGAAAAGFIPERGRALARRPDQFVLRHDGTYDVVPLRREEITVSVVQSRVRAVDGRNPEPGKRENLNHMLDLIDKAQYFGGRKDLVAFHEFPITGWDRWTRKEILNLALELPGEETEAIGKKAKQYSCYITFGTYAKDKDWPRHIMSVSVIIGPDGKIVSKQWKARNIHGVFPGFELFTTTVYDVLDRYVEMYGWDAVLPVARTDIGNIAVSSVQWEPELYRALAIKGAEIIIRTSTGGFGRADMVVICRTNGVYGMAVNNALSPGNPHFVEDPGGTGGSAIFGPRGEIIAQAASPHETIITARLPLAAFRKRHRIPDVHTALYAHVMRQYQSRYPPNAFLEYLPESLEDALRYFKKKARW
;
A
#
# COMPACT_ATOMS: atom_id res chain seq x y z
N MET A 1 40.13 -41.42 -49.94
CA MET A 1 38.63 -41.41 -49.91
C MET A 1 38.23 -41.02 -48.51
N THR A 2 37.94 -39.75 -48.29
CA THR A 2 37.58 -39.18 -46.95
C THR A 2 36.31 -38.34 -47.15
N GLU A 3 35.22 -38.88 -46.64
CA GLU A 3 33.90 -38.21 -46.64
C GLU A 3 33.87 -37.03 -45.67
N LYS A 4 33.51 -35.86 -46.14
CA LYS A 4 33.25 -34.66 -45.35
C LYS A 4 31.78 -34.66 -44.89
N LYS A 5 31.54 -34.76 -43.57
CA LYS A 5 30.24 -34.47 -42.97
C LYS A 5 29.99 -32.96 -42.93
N GLN A 6 28.87 -32.51 -43.51
CA GLN A 6 28.35 -31.13 -43.37
C GLN A 6 27.66 -30.94 -42.01
N PRO A 7 27.68 -29.73 -41.41
CA PRO A 7 26.96 -29.46 -40.16
C PRO A 7 25.48 -29.12 -40.42
N GLN A 8 24.60 -29.74 -39.62
CA GLN A 8 23.18 -29.41 -39.56
C GLN A 8 22.93 -27.98 -39.07
N LYS A 9 22.16 -27.23 -39.82
CA LYS A 9 21.60 -25.94 -39.45
C LYS A 9 20.45 -26.13 -38.44
N THR A 10 20.58 -25.68 -37.22
CA THR A 10 19.49 -25.52 -36.27
C THR A 10 18.60 -24.36 -36.72
N ARG A 11 17.32 -24.66 -36.98
CA ARG A 11 16.29 -23.64 -37.25
C ARG A 11 15.94 -22.91 -35.96
N SER A 12 16.15 -21.62 -35.95
CA SER A 12 15.60 -20.73 -34.91
C SER A 12 14.09 -20.56 -35.16
N SER A 13 13.27 -20.95 -34.21
CA SER A 13 11.83 -20.70 -34.26
C SER A 13 11.57 -19.19 -34.07
N SER A 14 10.86 -18.62 -35.01
CA SER A 14 10.51 -17.20 -35.01
C SER A 14 9.37 -16.92 -34.03
N ARG A 15 9.36 -15.75 -33.43
CA ARG A 15 8.33 -15.22 -32.51
C ARG A 15 6.87 -15.27 -33.06
N ARG A 16 6.66 -15.68 -34.29
CA ARG A 16 5.33 -15.78 -34.93
C ARG A 16 4.63 -17.11 -34.72
N ASP A 17 5.32 -18.16 -34.31
CA ASP A 17 4.72 -19.48 -34.11
C ASP A 17 4.09 -19.70 -32.74
N PHE A 18 4.38 -18.80 -31.77
CA PHE A 18 3.81 -18.86 -30.42
C PHE A 18 2.37 -18.31 -30.31
N LEU A 19 1.87 -17.64 -31.35
CA LEU A 19 0.55 -16.96 -31.34
C LEU A 19 -0.59 -17.76 -31.99
N ARG A 20 -0.40 -19.03 -32.35
CA ARG A 20 -1.42 -19.83 -33.05
C ARG A 20 -2.01 -21.04 -32.29
N LEU A 21 -1.74 -21.16 -31.00
CA LEU A 21 -2.16 -22.35 -30.21
C LEU A 21 -3.07 -22.01 -29.00
N THR A 22 -3.90 -20.98 -29.07
CA THR A 22 -4.95 -20.77 -28.06
C THR A 22 -6.24 -20.21 -28.69
N ALA A 23 -6.84 -20.98 -29.61
CA ALA A 23 -8.22 -20.76 -30.02
C ALA A 23 -8.94 -22.12 -29.94
N GLY A 24 -9.71 -22.32 -28.87
CA GLY A 24 -10.66 -23.42 -28.76
C GLY A 24 -10.77 -24.04 -27.39
N ALA A 25 -11.65 -23.50 -26.52
CA ALA A 25 -12.39 -24.30 -25.55
C ALA A 25 -13.56 -23.50 -24.93
N ALA A 26 -14.79 -23.88 -25.38
CA ALA A 26 -16.00 -24.08 -24.60
C ALA A 26 -16.54 -22.99 -23.65
N ALA A 27 -17.71 -22.47 -24.06
CA ALA A 27 -18.68 -21.79 -23.22
C ALA A 27 -19.19 -22.73 -22.11
N ALA A 28 -18.86 -22.46 -20.85
CA ALA A 28 -19.54 -23.02 -19.69
C ALA A 28 -20.13 -21.85 -18.91
N GLY A 29 -21.43 -21.97 -18.59
CA GLY A 29 -22.27 -20.91 -18.04
C GLY A 29 -21.74 -20.25 -16.76
N PHE A 30 -21.74 -18.93 -16.79
CA PHE A 30 -21.33 -18.08 -15.69
C PHE A 30 -22.54 -17.79 -14.80
N ILE A 31 -22.53 -18.35 -13.58
CA ILE A 31 -23.38 -17.90 -12.48
C ILE A 31 -22.57 -16.83 -11.74
N PRO A 32 -23.05 -15.57 -11.62
CA PRO A 32 -22.29 -14.55 -10.90
C PRO A 32 -22.36 -14.82 -9.40
N GLU A 33 -21.27 -15.31 -8.81
CA GLU A 33 -21.06 -15.28 -7.36
C GLU A 33 -20.94 -13.81 -6.92
N ARG A 34 -21.93 -13.33 -6.21
CA ARG A 34 -21.93 -12.02 -5.58
C ARG A 34 -20.80 -11.97 -4.55
N GLY A 35 -19.81 -11.10 -4.77
CA GLY A 35 -18.82 -10.72 -3.75
C GLY A 35 -17.35 -11.07 -4.02
N ARG A 36 -16.96 -11.58 -5.19
CA ARG A 36 -15.55 -11.69 -5.56
C ARG A 36 -15.07 -10.37 -6.16
N ALA A 37 -14.16 -9.70 -5.48
CA ALA A 37 -13.27 -8.76 -6.18
C ALA A 37 -12.58 -9.57 -7.29
N LEU A 38 -12.89 -9.27 -8.54
CA LEU A 38 -12.24 -9.89 -9.69
C LEU A 38 -10.75 -9.54 -9.61
N ALA A 39 -9.93 -10.49 -9.18
CA ALA A 39 -8.49 -10.39 -9.32
C ALA A 39 -8.21 -10.33 -10.83
N ARG A 40 -8.04 -9.13 -11.38
CA ARG A 40 -7.61 -8.94 -12.76
C ARG A 40 -6.19 -9.47 -12.91
N ARG A 41 -5.88 -10.05 -14.07
CA ARG A 41 -4.49 -10.35 -14.41
C ARG A 41 -3.68 -9.05 -14.39
N PRO A 42 -2.41 -9.09 -13.92
CA PRO A 42 -1.57 -7.90 -13.74
C PRO A 42 -1.37 -7.00 -14.97
N ASP A 43 -1.63 -7.53 -16.17
CA ASP A 43 -1.46 -6.89 -17.47
C ASP A 43 -2.74 -6.24 -18.04
N GLN A 44 -3.85 -6.21 -17.30
CA GLN A 44 -5.16 -5.77 -17.78
C GLN A 44 -5.61 -4.38 -17.32
N PHE A 45 -4.70 -3.54 -16.86
CA PHE A 45 -5.08 -2.16 -16.57
C PHE A 45 -5.23 -1.36 -17.87
N VAL A 46 -6.44 -0.88 -18.13
CA VAL A 46 -6.75 -0.01 -19.27
C VAL A 46 -7.37 1.29 -18.76
N LEU A 47 -6.71 2.40 -19.05
CA LEU A 47 -7.29 3.74 -18.84
C LEU A 47 -8.46 3.93 -19.79
N ARG A 48 -9.60 4.41 -19.28
CA ARG A 48 -10.72 4.83 -20.10
C ARG A 48 -10.52 6.27 -20.56
N HIS A 49 -10.84 6.54 -21.82
CA HIS A 49 -10.66 7.86 -22.42
C HIS A 49 -11.86 8.80 -22.25
N ASP A 50 -12.90 8.35 -21.54
CA ASP A 50 -14.11 9.13 -21.24
C ASP A 50 -14.10 9.73 -19.82
N GLY A 51 -12.98 9.63 -19.11
CA GLY A 51 -12.81 10.09 -17.73
C GLY A 51 -13.50 9.20 -16.69
N THR A 52 -14.13 8.11 -17.10
CA THR A 52 -14.67 7.09 -16.18
C THR A 52 -13.59 6.08 -15.79
N TYR A 53 -13.90 5.26 -14.81
CA TYR A 53 -13.01 4.22 -14.31
C TYR A 53 -13.81 3.00 -13.84
N ASP A 54 -13.13 1.87 -13.67
CA ASP A 54 -13.78 0.65 -13.24
C ASP A 54 -14.20 0.73 -11.77
N VAL A 55 -15.40 0.25 -11.50
CA VAL A 55 -15.98 0.21 -10.16
C VAL A 55 -16.70 -1.11 -9.91
N VAL A 56 -16.75 -1.52 -8.65
CA VAL A 56 -17.69 -2.52 -8.15
C VAL A 56 -18.95 -1.79 -7.66
N PRO A 57 -20.16 -2.33 -7.86
CA PRO A 57 -21.37 -1.75 -7.29
C PRO A 57 -21.23 -1.52 -5.79
N LEU A 58 -21.64 -0.35 -5.31
CA LEU A 58 -21.61 -0.03 -3.89
C LEU A 58 -22.67 -0.85 -3.14
N ARG A 59 -22.30 -1.40 -1.99
CA ARG A 59 -23.24 -2.08 -1.09
C ARG A 59 -24.18 -1.13 -0.37
N ARG A 60 -23.82 0.17 -0.28
CA ARG A 60 -24.58 1.26 0.36
C ARG A 60 -24.31 2.58 -0.34
N GLU A 61 -25.26 3.51 -0.25
CA GLU A 61 -25.10 4.87 -0.80
C GLU A 61 -24.05 5.67 -0.03
N GLU A 62 -24.00 5.49 1.29
CA GLU A 62 -23.07 6.12 2.22
C GLU A 62 -22.32 5.05 3.00
N ILE A 63 -21.02 5.21 3.16
CA ILE A 63 -20.17 4.36 4.00
C ILE A 63 -19.69 5.11 5.24
N THR A 64 -19.53 4.39 6.32
CA THR A 64 -18.92 4.90 7.56
C THR A 64 -17.49 4.38 7.68
N VAL A 65 -16.54 5.30 7.79
CA VAL A 65 -15.11 4.97 7.90
C VAL A 65 -14.54 5.44 9.24
N SER A 66 -13.59 4.66 9.78
CA SER A 66 -12.82 5.07 10.96
C SER A 66 -11.33 5.03 10.69
N VAL A 67 -10.63 6.00 11.25
CA VAL A 67 -9.19 6.03 11.39
C VAL A 67 -8.85 5.76 12.85
N VAL A 68 -7.97 4.78 13.08
CA VAL A 68 -7.47 4.42 14.40
C VAL A 68 -6.05 4.94 14.55
N GLN A 69 -5.89 6.00 15.31
CA GLN A 69 -4.60 6.54 15.73
C GLN A 69 -4.11 5.73 16.92
N SER A 70 -3.50 4.56 16.66
CA SER A 70 -3.04 3.65 17.69
C SER A 70 -1.56 3.84 18.02
N ARG A 71 -1.14 3.30 19.15
CA ARG A 71 0.26 3.31 19.57
C ARG A 71 1.12 2.46 18.62
N VAL A 72 2.38 2.87 18.47
CA VAL A 72 3.43 2.08 17.82
C VAL A 72 4.41 1.60 18.90
N ARG A 73 4.28 0.34 19.32
CA ARG A 73 5.15 -0.26 20.34
C ARG A 73 6.36 -0.91 19.68
N ALA A 74 7.52 -0.80 20.32
CA ALA A 74 8.67 -1.58 19.90
C ALA A 74 8.46 -3.06 20.25
N VAL A 75 8.93 -3.94 19.35
CA VAL A 75 8.95 -5.39 19.55
C VAL A 75 10.40 -5.83 19.60
N ASP A 76 10.78 -6.70 20.55
CA ASP A 76 12.12 -7.28 20.58
C ASP A 76 12.33 -8.17 19.34
N GLY A 77 13.14 -7.72 18.38
CA GLY A 77 13.42 -8.45 17.15
C GLY A 77 14.14 -9.79 17.36
N ARG A 78 14.70 -10.05 18.56
CA ARG A 78 15.32 -11.34 18.92
C ARG A 78 14.32 -12.35 19.45
N ASN A 79 13.25 -11.87 20.10
CA ASN A 79 12.14 -12.66 20.61
C ASN A 79 10.80 -11.96 20.31
N PRO A 80 10.33 -11.92 19.04
CA PRO A 80 9.25 -11.06 18.63
C PRO A 80 7.84 -11.52 19.04
N GLU A 81 7.64 -12.82 19.29
CA GLU A 81 6.31 -13.39 19.46
C GLU A 81 5.49 -12.78 20.62
N PRO A 82 6.04 -12.53 21.83
CA PRO A 82 5.28 -11.91 22.91
C PRO A 82 4.81 -10.49 22.53
N GLY A 83 5.70 -9.66 21.97
CA GLY A 83 5.37 -8.28 21.58
C GLY A 83 4.39 -8.21 20.41
N LYS A 84 4.56 -9.03 19.39
CA LYS A 84 3.60 -9.14 18.28
C LYS A 84 2.20 -9.54 18.77
N ARG A 85 2.13 -10.53 19.67
CA ARG A 85 0.87 -10.98 20.25
C ARG A 85 0.19 -9.89 21.06
N GLU A 86 0.94 -9.16 21.88
CA GLU A 86 0.41 -8.02 22.63
C GLU A 86 -0.14 -6.94 21.70
N ASN A 87 0.62 -6.57 20.67
CA ASN A 87 0.22 -5.58 19.68
C ASN A 87 -1.00 -6.04 18.86
N LEU A 88 -1.05 -7.30 18.46
CA LEU A 88 -2.20 -7.89 17.76
C LEU A 88 -3.45 -7.84 18.64
N ASN A 89 -3.37 -8.27 19.89
CA ASN A 89 -4.51 -8.24 20.83
C ASN A 89 -5.01 -6.81 21.03
N HIS A 90 -4.10 -5.84 21.15
CA HIS A 90 -4.45 -4.43 21.23
C HIS A 90 -5.17 -3.93 19.98
N MET A 91 -4.66 -4.30 18.79
CA MET A 91 -5.32 -3.97 17.53
C MET A 91 -6.72 -4.57 17.42
N LEU A 92 -6.90 -5.83 17.83
CA LEU A 92 -8.22 -6.50 17.84
C LEU A 92 -9.20 -5.81 18.78
N ASP A 93 -8.76 -5.38 19.97
CA ASP A 93 -9.56 -4.60 20.92
C ASP A 93 -9.96 -3.22 20.33
N LEU A 94 -9.04 -2.55 19.64
CA LEU A 94 -9.33 -1.28 18.97
C LEU A 94 -10.31 -1.44 17.80
N ILE A 95 -10.30 -2.56 17.10
CA ILE A 95 -11.30 -2.88 16.07
C ILE A 95 -12.69 -3.02 16.73
N ASP A 96 -12.78 -3.75 17.85
CA ASP A 96 -14.04 -3.90 18.61
C ASP A 96 -14.56 -2.54 19.10
N LYS A 97 -13.68 -1.71 19.67
CA LYS A 97 -14.02 -0.36 20.11
C LYS A 97 -14.49 0.53 18.95
N ALA A 98 -13.78 0.47 17.79
CA ALA A 98 -14.19 1.21 16.61
C ALA A 98 -15.58 0.82 16.13
N GLN A 99 -15.95 -0.45 16.21
CA GLN A 99 -17.26 -0.93 15.80
C GLN A 99 -18.36 -0.64 16.82
N TYR A 100 -18.02 -0.59 18.09
CA TYR A 100 -18.98 -0.34 19.17
C TYR A 100 -19.38 1.14 19.25
N PHE A 101 -18.40 2.05 19.22
CA PHE A 101 -18.66 3.49 19.41
C PHE A 101 -19.02 4.18 18.08
N GLY A 102 -20.14 4.91 18.06
CA GLY A 102 -20.59 5.69 16.90
C GLY A 102 -21.15 4.87 15.73
N GLY A 103 -21.63 3.65 16.01
CA GLY A 103 -22.26 2.77 15.03
C GLY A 103 -21.27 1.98 14.18
N ARG A 104 -21.79 1.06 13.37
CA ARG A 104 -21.00 0.12 12.55
C ARG A 104 -20.18 0.83 11.47
N LYS A 105 -18.94 0.41 11.31
CA LYS A 105 -18.02 0.93 10.29
C LYS A 105 -17.93 -0.03 9.11
N ASP A 106 -17.86 0.54 7.93
CA ASP A 106 -17.59 -0.18 6.69
C ASP A 106 -16.09 -0.37 6.44
N LEU A 107 -15.27 0.57 6.95
CA LEU A 107 -13.82 0.54 6.87
C LEU A 107 -13.19 1.01 8.19
N VAL A 108 -12.22 0.24 8.69
CA VAL A 108 -11.37 0.61 9.83
C VAL A 108 -9.92 0.64 9.35
N ALA A 109 -9.25 1.78 9.47
CA ALA A 109 -7.89 1.98 8.99
C ALA A 109 -6.90 2.22 10.14
N PHE A 110 -5.79 1.49 10.13
CA PHE A 110 -4.66 1.62 11.04
C PHE A 110 -3.43 2.18 10.32
N HIS A 111 -2.43 2.63 11.08
CA HIS A 111 -1.17 3.15 10.58
C HIS A 111 -0.22 2.06 10.03
N GLU A 112 1.05 2.42 9.73
CA GLU A 112 2.00 1.52 9.05
C GLU A 112 2.39 0.27 9.85
N PHE A 113 2.48 0.34 11.20
CA PHE A 113 3.09 -0.73 11.99
C PHE A 113 2.34 -1.02 13.31
N PRO A 114 1.04 -1.28 13.30
CA PRO A 114 0.28 -1.53 14.54
C PRO A 114 0.64 -2.85 15.22
N ILE A 115 1.18 -3.83 14.48
CA ILE A 115 1.53 -5.17 14.99
C ILE A 115 3.03 -5.30 15.19
N THR A 116 3.80 -5.05 14.16
CA THR A 116 5.28 -5.22 14.20
C THR A 116 5.94 -4.11 15.02
N GLY A 117 5.29 -2.98 15.18
CA GLY A 117 5.90 -1.81 15.80
C GLY A 117 7.02 -1.23 14.94
N TRP A 118 7.84 -0.37 15.55
CA TRP A 118 9.02 0.19 14.91
C TRP A 118 10.14 0.41 15.92
N ASP A 119 11.38 0.02 15.53
CA ASP A 119 12.61 0.27 16.25
C ASP A 119 13.79 0.27 15.25
N ARG A 120 15.01 0.52 15.74
CA ARG A 120 16.27 0.45 14.95
C ARG A 120 16.80 -0.98 14.88
N TRP A 121 16.06 -1.86 14.24
CA TRP A 121 16.45 -3.24 14.06
C TRP A 121 17.49 -3.43 12.95
N THR A 122 18.26 -4.50 13.06
CA THR A 122 19.03 -5.07 11.95
C THR A 122 18.08 -5.80 10.98
N ARG A 123 18.56 -6.09 9.77
CA ARG A 123 17.80 -6.90 8.80
C ARG A 123 17.39 -8.26 9.37
N LYS A 124 18.29 -8.92 10.11
CA LYS A 124 18.01 -10.21 10.75
C LYS A 124 16.84 -10.11 11.75
N GLU A 125 16.83 -9.08 12.57
CA GLU A 125 15.78 -8.85 13.56
C GLU A 125 14.42 -8.54 12.91
N ILE A 126 14.40 -7.71 11.85
CA ILE A 126 13.15 -7.45 11.12
C ILE A 126 12.65 -8.71 10.41
N LEU A 127 13.52 -9.52 9.79
CA LEU A 127 13.13 -10.78 9.17
C LEU A 127 12.49 -11.75 10.16
N ASN A 128 12.96 -11.73 11.42
CA ASN A 128 12.41 -12.56 12.48
C ASN A 128 11.00 -12.09 12.91
N LEU A 129 10.76 -10.77 12.96
CA LEU A 129 9.46 -10.22 13.37
C LEU A 129 8.47 -10.00 12.21
N ALA A 130 8.93 -9.97 10.95
CA ALA A 130 8.09 -9.71 9.78
C ALA A 130 7.01 -10.79 9.60
N LEU A 131 5.81 -10.34 9.24
CA LEU A 131 4.65 -11.20 9.05
C LEU A 131 4.72 -11.96 7.72
N GLU A 132 4.15 -13.15 7.69
CA GLU A 132 3.77 -13.84 6.47
C GLU A 132 2.34 -13.40 6.07
N LEU A 133 2.12 -13.20 4.77
CA LEU A 133 0.85 -12.69 4.26
C LEU A 133 0.30 -13.61 3.15
N PRO A 134 -0.75 -14.44 3.41
CA PRO A 134 -1.50 -14.56 4.66
C PRO A 134 -0.74 -15.29 5.78
N GLY A 135 -1.11 -15.06 7.04
CA GLY A 135 -0.56 -15.68 8.22
C GLY A 135 -1.47 -15.48 9.43
N GLU A 136 -1.03 -15.96 10.61
CA GLU A 136 -1.82 -16.00 11.85
C GLU A 136 -2.44 -14.64 12.19
N GLU A 137 -1.68 -13.55 12.07
CA GLU A 137 -2.14 -12.20 12.40
C GLU A 137 -3.24 -11.73 11.42
N THR A 138 -3.05 -11.99 10.12
CA THR A 138 -4.08 -11.63 9.12
C THR A 138 -5.33 -12.49 9.25
N GLU A 139 -5.22 -13.74 9.70
CA GLU A 139 -6.36 -14.61 9.98
C GLU A 139 -7.14 -14.10 11.19
N ALA A 140 -6.46 -13.69 12.27
CA ALA A 140 -7.10 -13.14 13.46
C ALA A 140 -7.87 -11.84 13.13
N ILE A 141 -7.26 -10.93 12.36
CA ILE A 141 -7.90 -9.70 11.88
C ILE A 141 -9.05 -10.04 10.91
N GLY A 142 -8.85 -11.05 10.04
CA GLY A 142 -9.87 -11.55 9.12
C GLY A 142 -11.13 -12.05 9.82
N LYS A 143 -11.01 -12.69 11.01
CA LYS A 143 -12.14 -13.07 11.84
C LYS A 143 -12.94 -11.83 12.28
N LYS A 144 -12.27 -10.73 12.68
CA LYS A 144 -12.92 -9.46 13.01
C LYS A 144 -13.59 -8.80 11.80
N ALA A 145 -12.91 -8.78 10.65
CA ALA A 145 -13.46 -8.26 9.39
C ALA A 145 -14.76 -9.00 9.01
N LYS A 146 -14.76 -10.33 9.13
CA LYS A 146 -15.94 -11.16 8.89
C LYS A 146 -17.04 -10.94 9.93
N GLN A 147 -16.69 -10.91 11.25
CA GLN A 147 -17.62 -10.66 12.34
C GLN A 147 -18.40 -9.36 12.14
N TYR A 148 -17.71 -8.31 11.73
CA TYR A 148 -18.32 -6.99 11.54
C TYR A 148 -18.74 -6.71 10.09
N SER A 149 -18.50 -7.64 9.15
CA SER A 149 -18.70 -7.47 7.70
C SER A 149 -18.13 -6.15 7.21
N CYS A 150 -16.88 -5.83 7.58
CA CYS A 150 -16.19 -4.59 7.26
C CYS A 150 -14.85 -4.85 6.58
N TYR A 151 -14.29 -3.80 6.00
CA TYR A 151 -12.90 -3.80 5.56
C TYR A 151 -12.00 -3.31 6.69
N ILE A 152 -10.82 -3.92 6.80
CA ILE A 152 -9.78 -3.49 7.73
C ILE A 152 -8.49 -3.30 6.95
N THR A 153 -7.83 -2.16 7.13
CA THR A 153 -6.51 -1.91 6.51
C THR A 153 -5.48 -1.54 7.56
N PHE A 154 -4.27 -2.03 7.38
CA PHE A 154 -3.12 -1.74 8.22
C PHE A 154 -1.83 -1.96 7.46
N GLY A 155 -0.75 -1.32 7.91
CA GLY A 155 0.58 -1.58 7.39
C GLY A 155 1.37 -2.53 8.29
N THR A 156 2.40 -3.16 7.72
CA THR A 156 3.28 -4.08 8.43
C THR A 156 4.60 -4.29 7.69
N TYR A 157 5.61 -4.78 8.41
CA TYR A 157 6.74 -5.46 7.78
C TYR A 157 6.32 -6.87 7.40
N ALA A 158 6.61 -7.26 6.16
CA ALA A 158 6.29 -8.59 5.64
C ALA A 158 7.52 -9.25 5.04
N LYS A 159 7.53 -10.59 5.07
CA LYS A 159 8.48 -11.45 4.34
C LYS A 159 7.71 -12.33 3.37
N ASP A 160 8.38 -12.74 2.31
CA ASP A 160 7.81 -13.59 1.27
C ASP A 160 8.88 -14.56 0.75
N LYS A 161 8.51 -15.82 0.51
CA LYS A 161 9.42 -16.88 0.01
C LYS A 161 10.01 -16.55 -1.37
N ASP A 162 9.27 -15.82 -2.20
CA ASP A 162 9.70 -15.43 -3.54
C ASP A 162 10.68 -14.24 -3.52
N TRP A 163 10.84 -13.61 -2.35
CA TRP A 163 11.74 -12.50 -2.07
C TRP A 163 12.65 -12.78 -0.86
N PRO A 164 13.54 -13.80 -0.98
CA PRO A 164 14.39 -14.21 0.15
C PRO A 164 15.26 -13.05 0.64
N ARG A 165 15.32 -12.88 1.96
CA ARG A 165 16.04 -11.79 2.67
C ARG A 165 15.49 -10.37 2.44
N HIS A 166 14.53 -10.15 1.53
CA HIS A 166 13.85 -8.87 1.43
C HIS A 166 12.84 -8.71 2.58
N ILE A 167 12.72 -7.50 3.06
CA ILE A 167 11.72 -7.10 4.05
C ILE A 167 10.87 -6.04 3.37
N MET A 168 9.60 -6.34 3.16
CA MET A 168 8.69 -5.42 2.50
C MET A 168 7.93 -4.61 3.54
N SER A 169 7.78 -3.31 3.31
CA SER A 169 6.74 -2.51 3.96
C SER A 169 5.47 -2.64 3.13
N VAL A 170 4.43 -3.26 3.70
CA VAL A 170 3.20 -3.61 2.98
C VAL A 170 1.99 -3.07 3.71
N SER A 171 1.07 -2.44 2.99
CA SER A 171 -0.28 -2.18 3.46
C SER A 171 -1.20 -3.30 3.01
N VAL A 172 -1.99 -3.85 3.93
CA VAL A 172 -2.92 -4.94 3.69
C VAL A 172 -4.35 -4.41 3.78
N ILE A 173 -5.21 -4.82 2.86
CA ILE A 173 -6.65 -4.63 2.95
C ILE A 173 -7.30 -6.00 3.11
N ILE A 174 -8.00 -6.21 4.21
CA ILE A 174 -8.78 -7.42 4.49
C ILE A 174 -10.25 -7.10 4.26
N GLY A 175 -10.95 -7.96 3.54
CA GLY A 175 -12.35 -7.81 3.18
C GLY A 175 -13.33 -8.42 4.20
N PRO A 176 -14.63 -8.20 3.99
CA PRO A 176 -15.70 -8.69 4.89
C PRO A 176 -15.88 -10.22 4.89
N ASP A 177 -15.23 -10.91 3.97
CA ASP A 177 -15.12 -12.37 3.95
C ASP A 177 -13.93 -12.90 4.78
N GLY A 178 -13.16 -12.01 5.40
CA GLY A 178 -11.98 -12.29 6.19
C GLY A 178 -10.71 -12.54 5.36
N LYS A 179 -10.75 -12.38 4.04
CA LYS A 179 -9.60 -12.62 3.16
C LYS A 179 -8.88 -11.33 2.80
N ILE A 180 -7.60 -11.45 2.47
CA ILE A 180 -6.82 -10.33 1.92
C ILE A 180 -7.36 -9.99 0.53
N VAL A 181 -7.84 -8.77 0.37
CA VAL A 181 -8.31 -8.20 -0.90
C VAL A 181 -7.14 -7.59 -1.69
N SER A 182 -6.20 -6.97 -0.98
CA SER A 182 -5.06 -6.31 -1.59
C SER A 182 -3.86 -6.30 -0.66
N LYS A 183 -2.68 -6.51 -1.23
CA LYS A 183 -1.36 -6.26 -0.63
C LYS A 183 -0.72 -5.13 -1.44
N GLN A 184 -0.48 -4.00 -0.81
CA GLN A 184 0.08 -2.82 -1.47
C GLN A 184 1.46 -2.53 -0.89
N TRP A 185 2.51 -2.87 -1.64
CA TRP A 185 3.87 -2.58 -1.20
C TRP A 185 4.09 -1.07 -1.19
N LYS A 186 4.87 -0.60 -0.24
CA LYS A 186 5.36 0.78 -0.26
C LYS A 186 6.05 1.04 -1.59
N ALA A 187 5.63 2.09 -2.29
CA ALA A 187 6.16 2.34 -3.63
C ALA A 187 7.64 2.75 -3.59
N ARG A 188 8.03 3.59 -2.63
CA ARG A 188 9.42 3.96 -2.37
C ARG A 188 9.66 4.36 -0.91
N ASN A 189 10.88 4.25 -0.44
CA ASN A 189 11.32 4.83 0.83
C ASN A 189 11.68 6.31 0.69
N ILE A 190 11.71 7.01 1.83
CA ILE A 190 12.29 8.35 1.92
C ILE A 190 13.81 8.19 2.04
N HIS A 191 14.55 8.93 1.20
CA HIS A 191 16.00 8.95 1.23
C HIS A 191 16.50 10.40 1.30
N GLY A 192 17.58 10.63 2.05
CA GLY A 192 18.27 11.91 2.13
C GLY A 192 17.49 13.03 2.83
N VAL A 193 16.45 12.70 3.58
CA VAL A 193 15.60 13.68 4.29
C VAL A 193 16.05 13.87 5.73
N PHE A 194 16.33 12.76 6.42
CA PHE A 194 16.80 12.79 7.80
C PHE A 194 18.29 12.46 7.82
N PRO A 195 19.16 13.38 8.28
CA PRO A 195 20.59 13.11 8.36
C PRO A 195 20.89 11.87 9.19
N GLY A 196 21.67 10.94 8.64
CA GLY A 196 22.06 9.70 9.31
C GLY A 196 20.95 8.64 9.41
N PHE A 197 19.84 8.83 8.70
CA PHE A 197 18.70 7.91 8.75
C PHE A 197 18.21 7.57 7.34
N GLU A 198 18.40 6.33 6.94
CA GLU A 198 17.90 5.81 5.67
C GLU A 198 17.21 4.47 5.90
N LEU A 199 15.97 4.36 5.41
CA LEU A 199 15.23 3.10 5.49
C LEU A 199 15.82 2.05 4.54
N PHE A 200 15.82 0.80 4.95
CA PHE A 200 16.38 -0.32 4.18
C PHE A 200 15.37 -1.45 3.92
N THR A 201 14.10 -1.20 4.21
CA THR A 201 13.00 -2.08 3.76
C THR A 201 12.84 -1.99 2.27
N THR A 202 12.57 -3.12 1.63
CA THR A 202 12.40 -3.21 0.19
C THR A 202 11.07 -2.58 -0.23
N THR A 203 11.13 -1.68 -1.20
CA THR A 203 9.97 -1.07 -1.83
C THR A 203 9.88 -1.49 -3.30
N VAL A 204 8.76 -1.18 -3.96
CA VAL A 204 8.60 -1.46 -5.38
C VAL A 204 9.72 -0.82 -6.20
N TYR A 205 10.11 0.43 -5.87
CA TYR A 205 11.15 1.16 -6.59
C TYR A 205 12.54 0.51 -6.45
N ASP A 206 12.82 -0.10 -5.30
CA ASP A 206 14.12 -0.75 -5.05
C ASP A 206 14.31 -2.05 -5.84
N VAL A 207 13.23 -2.62 -6.39
CA VAL A 207 13.22 -3.88 -7.14
C VAL A 207 12.30 -3.83 -8.37
N LEU A 208 12.13 -2.65 -8.96
CA LEU A 208 11.09 -2.32 -9.94
C LEU A 208 11.00 -3.30 -11.10
N ASP A 209 12.12 -3.62 -11.74
CA ASP A 209 12.12 -4.46 -12.94
C ASP A 209 11.66 -5.88 -12.63
N ARG A 210 12.19 -6.48 -11.56
CA ARG A 210 11.76 -7.81 -11.11
C ARG A 210 10.31 -7.80 -10.60
N TYR A 211 9.90 -6.73 -9.91
CA TYR A 211 8.53 -6.59 -9.43
C TYR A 211 7.55 -6.55 -10.60
N VAL A 212 7.85 -5.78 -11.64
CA VAL A 212 7.02 -5.69 -12.86
C VAL A 212 7.01 -7.01 -13.64
N GLU A 213 8.15 -7.69 -13.73
CA GLU A 213 8.24 -9.01 -14.34
C GLU A 213 7.32 -10.03 -13.65
N MET A 214 7.28 -10.03 -12.32
CA MET A 214 6.49 -10.98 -11.52
C MET A 214 5.00 -10.61 -11.45
N TYR A 215 4.67 -9.33 -11.32
CA TYR A 215 3.32 -8.88 -10.95
C TYR A 215 2.67 -7.93 -11.96
N GLY A 216 3.41 -7.45 -12.95
CA GLY A 216 2.93 -6.51 -13.98
C GLY A 216 2.87 -5.04 -13.48
N TRP A 217 2.73 -4.12 -14.43
CA TRP A 217 2.69 -2.68 -14.14
C TRP A 217 1.48 -2.24 -13.31
N ASP A 218 0.36 -2.96 -13.39
CA ASP A 218 -0.82 -2.60 -12.59
C ASP A 218 -0.58 -2.77 -11.08
N ALA A 219 0.27 -3.72 -10.71
CA ALA A 219 0.64 -3.98 -9.32
C ALA A 219 1.57 -2.92 -8.71
N VAL A 220 2.23 -2.08 -9.51
CA VAL A 220 3.17 -1.05 -9.01
C VAL A 220 2.45 -0.02 -8.15
N LEU A 221 1.28 0.45 -8.59
CA LEU A 221 0.40 1.37 -7.86
C LEU A 221 -1.02 0.79 -7.84
N PRO A 222 -1.29 -0.22 -7.00
CA PRO A 222 -2.56 -0.92 -7.04
C PRO A 222 -3.70 -0.08 -6.46
N VAL A 223 -4.89 -0.26 -7.03
CA VAL A 223 -6.15 0.28 -6.52
C VAL A 223 -7.13 -0.86 -6.31
N ALA A 224 -7.50 -1.15 -5.08
CA ALA A 224 -8.46 -2.20 -4.73
C ALA A 224 -9.88 -1.77 -5.11
N ARG A 225 -10.54 -2.55 -5.95
CA ARG A 225 -11.93 -2.35 -6.35
C ARG A 225 -12.85 -3.06 -5.36
N THR A 226 -13.55 -2.30 -4.53
CA THR A 226 -14.39 -2.85 -3.45
C THR A 226 -15.83 -2.32 -3.52
N ASP A 227 -16.74 -2.98 -2.84
CA ASP A 227 -18.14 -2.57 -2.72
C ASP A 227 -18.37 -1.39 -1.73
N ILE A 228 -17.27 -0.84 -1.19
CA ILE A 228 -17.25 0.39 -0.39
C ILE A 228 -16.42 1.51 -1.05
N GLY A 229 -16.09 1.36 -2.32
CA GLY A 229 -15.28 2.30 -3.09
C GLY A 229 -13.95 1.71 -3.57
N ASN A 230 -13.29 2.44 -4.46
CA ASN A 230 -11.97 2.09 -4.95
C ASN A 230 -10.91 2.65 -3.99
N ILE A 231 -10.15 1.78 -3.35
CA ILE A 231 -9.23 2.13 -2.26
C ILE A 231 -7.79 1.96 -2.69
N ALA A 232 -6.99 3.01 -2.52
CA ALA A 232 -5.52 2.94 -2.59
C ALA A 232 -4.92 3.28 -1.23
N VAL A 233 -3.86 2.57 -0.85
CA VAL A 233 -3.10 2.84 0.38
C VAL A 233 -1.66 3.16 0.02
N SER A 234 -1.09 4.20 0.61
CA SER A 234 0.32 4.55 0.41
C SER A 234 0.88 5.24 1.64
N SER A 235 2.13 4.97 1.96
CA SER A 235 2.89 5.68 3.00
C SER A 235 3.95 6.62 2.42
N VAL A 236 3.95 6.85 1.10
CA VAL A 236 4.90 7.74 0.44
C VAL A 236 4.59 9.20 0.78
N GLN A 237 5.65 9.96 1.04
CA GLN A 237 5.59 11.40 1.31
C GLN A 237 6.23 12.18 0.16
N TRP A 238 5.79 13.45 -0.03
CA TRP A 238 6.39 14.42 -0.95
C TRP A 238 6.52 13.94 -2.40
N GLU A 239 5.52 13.19 -2.86
CA GLU A 239 5.45 12.73 -4.25
C GLU A 239 4.00 12.80 -4.75
N PRO A 240 3.51 14.02 -5.04
CA PRO A 240 2.13 14.21 -5.48
C PRO A 240 1.80 13.50 -6.79
N GLU A 241 2.81 13.24 -7.63
CA GLU A 241 2.69 12.49 -8.89
C GLU A 241 2.21 11.06 -8.68
N LEU A 242 2.67 10.41 -7.60
CA LEU A 242 2.23 9.06 -7.22
C LEU A 242 0.73 9.05 -6.90
N TYR A 243 0.28 10.00 -6.11
CA TYR A 243 -1.14 10.11 -5.75
C TYR A 243 -2.00 10.52 -6.94
N ARG A 244 -1.46 11.34 -7.85
CA ARG A 244 -2.08 11.64 -9.14
C ARG A 244 -2.27 10.37 -9.97
N ALA A 245 -1.27 9.51 -10.05
CA ALA A 245 -1.36 8.25 -10.78
C ALA A 245 -2.42 7.31 -10.17
N LEU A 246 -2.51 7.20 -8.84
CA LEU A 246 -3.55 6.43 -8.16
C LEU A 246 -4.96 6.97 -8.48
N ALA A 247 -5.14 8.28 -8.48
CA ALA A 247 -6.42 8.91 -8.82
C ALA A 247 -6.79 8.70 -10.30
N ILE A 248 -5.83 8.79 -11.22
CA ILE A 248 -6.03 8.46 -12.65
C ILE A 248 -6.43 6.99 -12.80
N LYS A 249 -5.89 6.09 -11.99
CA LYS A 249 -6.31 4.68 -11.92
C LYS A 249 -7.69 4.48 -11.28
N GLY A 250 -8.37 5.57 -10.89
CA GLY A 250 -9.72 5.57 -10.36
C GLY A 250 -9.82 5.29 -8.86
N ALA A 251 -8.79 5.62 -8.06
CA ALA A 251 -8.92 5.65 -6.62
C ALA A 251 -9.96 6.68 -6.19
N GLU A 252 -10.90 6.30 -5.33
CA GLU A 252 -11.94 7.17 -4.76
C GLU A 252 -11.60 7.57 -3.33
N ILE A 253 -10.90 6.67 -2.62
CA ILE A 253 -10.40 6.86 -1.26
C ILE A 253 -8.90 6.57 -1.26
N ILE A 254 -8.11 7.56 -0.89
CA ILE A 254 -6.66 7.41 -0.69
C ILE A 254 -6.36 7.40 0.80
N ILE A 255 -5.84 6.29 1.28
CA ILE A 255 -5.42 6.12 2.66
C ILE A 255 -3.91 6.33 2.72
N ARG A 256 -3.48 7.39 3.39
CA ARG A 256 -2.08 7.63 3.66
C ARG A 256 -1.75 7.21 5.07
N THR A 257 -0.99 6.13 5.19
CA THR A 257 -0.44 5.66 6.46
C THR A 257 0.89 6.33 6.76
N SER A 258 1.21 6.54 8.03
CA SER A 258 2.52 7.01 8.46
C SER A 258 2.85 6.55 9.88
N THR A 259 4.13 6.62 10.21
CA THR A 259 4.66 6.37 11.55
C THR A 259 5.71 7.45 11.83
N GLY A 260 5.34 8.42 12.68
CA GLY A 260 6.08 9.66 12.87
C GLY A 260 6.01 10.60 11.65
N GLY A 261 6.28 11.86 11.82
CA GLY A 261 6.49 12.82 10.73
C GLY A 261 5.36 12.93 9.70
N PHE A 262 4.25 13.60 10.05
CA PHE A 262 3.11 13.72 9.14
C PHE A 262 2.72 15.16 8.86
N GLY A 263 2.74 15.55 7.58
CA GLY A 263 2.20 16.81 7.11
C GLY A 263 0.75 16.71 6.65
N ARG A 264 -0.22 17.29 7.39
CA ARG A 264 -1.62 17.35 6.96
C ARG A 264 -1.80 18.13 5.65
N ALA A 265 -0.97 19.11 5.40
CA ALA A 265 -0.98 19.92 4.17
C ALA A 265 -0.90 19.05 2.90
N ASP A 266 -0.08 17.98 2.93
CA ASP A 266 0.04 17.04 1.81
C ASP A 266 -1.31 16.41 1.47
N MET A 267 -2.06 15.97 2.50
CA MET A 267 -3.38 15.34 2.25
C MET A 267 -4.41 16.32 1.73
N VAL A 268 -4.40 17.58 2.20
CA VAL A 268 -5.26 18.64 1.63
C VAL A 268 -4.99 18.80 0.14
N VAL A 269 -3.70 18.88 -0.25
CA VAL A 269 -3.30 19.00 -1.66
C VAL A 269 -3.69 17.75 -2.44
N ILE A 270 -3.39 16.54 -1.93
CA ILE A 270 -3.73 15.27 -2.58
C ILE A 270 -5.23 15.19 -2.85
N CYS A 271 -6.07 15.43 -1.83
CA CYS A 271 -7.51 15.32 -1.98
C CYS A 271 -8.07 16.38 -2.94
N ARG A 272 -7.67 17.64 -2.76
CA ARG A 272 -8.16 18.76 -3.57
C ARG A 272 -7.77 18.67 -5.04
N THR A 273 -6.52 18.35 -5.34
CA THR A 273 -6.02 18.30 -6.72
C THR A 273 -6.43 17.06 -7.48
N ASN A 274 -6.84 15.99 -6.77
CA ASN A 274 -7.28 14.74 -7.37
C ASN A 274 -8.80 14.52 -7.26
N GLY A 275 -9.51 15.34 -6.49
CA GLY A 275 -10.95 15.23 -6.30
C GLY A 275 -11.37 13.94 -5.58
N VAL A 276 -10.57 13.43 -4.63
CA VAL A 276 -10.78 12.14 -3.94
C VAL A 276 -10.94 12.33 -2.44
N TYR A 277 -11.57 11.38 -1.77
CA TYR A 277 -11.53 11.31 -0.31
C TYR A 277 -10.15 10.89 0.18
N GLY A 278 -9.74 11.40 1.34
CA GLY A 278 -8.47 11.08 1.96
C GLY A 278 -8.61 10.61 3.41
N MET A 279 -7.76 9.70 3.82
CA MET A 279 -7.63 9.29 5.22
C MET A 279 -6.14 9.35 5.58
N ALA A 280 -5.77 10.24 6.49
CA ALA A 280 -4.46 10.27 7.09
C ALA A 280 -4.47 9.43 8.36
N VAL A 281 -3.68 8.39 8.40
CA VAL A 281 -3.61 7.45 9.51
C VAL A 281 -2.19 7.45 10.08
N ASN A 282 -1.99 8.15 11.17
CA ASN A 282 -0.71 8.25 11.86
C ASN A 282 -0.76 7.51 13.21
N ASN A 283 0.42 7.20 13.77
CA ASN A 283 0.51 6.64 15.11
C ASN A 283 0.23 7.69 16.20
N ALA A 284 -0.18 7.20 17.36
CA ALA A 284 -0.26 7.97 18.59
C ALA A 284 1.10 8.11 19.26
N LEU A 285 1.22 9.04 20.21
CA LEU A 285 2.27 9.03 21.24
C LEU A 285 2.29 7.65 21.90
N SER A 286 3.46 7.10 22.06
CA SER A 286 3.67 5.71 22.47
C SER A 286 4.67 5.62 23.62
N PRO A 287 4.23 5.77 24.87
CA PRO A 287 5.12 5.83 26.04
C PRO A 287 6.06 4.64 26.20
N GLY A 288 5.69 3.48 25.65
CA GLY A 288 6.52 2.26 25.65
C GLY A 288 7.52 2.16 24.51
N ASN A 289 7.63 3.19 23.65
CA ASN A 289 8.60 3.22 22.55
C ASN A 289 9.48 4.47 22.64
N PRO A 290 10.80 4.35 22.86
CA PRO A 290 11.69 5.48 23.06
C PRO A 290 11.77 6.44 21.86
N HIS A 291 11.37 5.99 20.67
CA HIS A 291 11.35 6.83 19.46
C HIS A 291 10.06 7.64 19.30
N PHE A 292 9.02 7.35 20.11
CA PHE A 292 7.68 7.95 20.01
C PHE A 292 7.10 8.33 21.38
N VAL A 293 7.93 8.39 22.42
CA VAL A 293 7.50 8.77 23.78
C VAL A 293 7.23 10.27 23.88
N GLU A 294 8.03 11.06 23.16
CA GLU A 294 7.82 12.48 22.93
C GLU A 294 7.44 12.69 21.47
N ASP A 295 6.80 13.82 21.16
CA ASP A 295 6.47 14.11 19.77
C ASP A 295 7.74 14.41 18.97
N PRO A 296 8.22 13.50 18.09
CA PRO A 296 9.37 13.76 17.23
C PRO A 296 9.04 14.74 16.08
N GLY A 297 7.96 15.52 16.22
CA GLY A 297 7.50 16.48 15.23
C GLY A 297 6.44 15.94 14.28
N GLY A 298 5.63 14.96 14.70
CA GLY A 298 4.62 14.45 13.79
C GLY A 298 3.77 13.26 14.25
N THR A 299 3.78 12.90 15.53
CA THR A 299 2.84 11.93 16.06
C THR A 299 1.43 12.50 16.13
N GLY A 300 0.42 11.63 15.98
CA GLY A 300 -0.97 12.06 15.99
C GLY A 300 -1.38 12.76 14.69
N GLY A 301 -2.38 13.64 14.79
CA GLY A 301 -2.86 14.43 13.66
C GLY A 301 -3.62 13.65 12.61
N SER A 302 -4.04 12.41 12.90
CA SER A 302 -4.88 11.62 12.02
C SER A 302 -6.15 12.35 11.65
N ALA A 303 -6.56 12.25 10.37
CA ALA A 303 -7.71 13.02 9.87
C ALA A 303 -8.37 12.33 8.66
N ILE A 304 -9.63 12.70 8.41
CA ILE A 304 -10.41 12.29 7.25
C ILE A 304 -10.73 13.55 6.44
N PHE A 305 -10.51 13.49 5.12
CA PHE A 305 -10.61 14.61 4.20
C PHE A 305 -11.65 14.36 3.13
N GLY A 306 -12.36 15.42 2.74
CA GLY A 306 -13.25 15.41 1.59
C GLY A 306 -12.52 15.74 0.28
N PRO A 307 -13.24 15.59 -0.87
CA PRO A 307 -12.66 15.76 -2.21
C PRO A 307 -12.18 17.17 -2.54
N ARG A 308 -12.51 18.16 -1.75
CA ARG A 308 -12.02 19.56 -1.91
C ARG A 308 -10.85 19.86 -0.97
N GLY A 309 -10.37 18.87 -0.23
CA GLY A 309 -9.32 19.00 0.78
C GLY A 309 -9.83 19.49 2.13
N GLU A 310 -11.14 19.61 2.32
CA GLU A 310 -11.75 19.94 3.60
C GLU A 310 -11.54 18.82 4.62
N ILE A 311 -11.27 19.19 5.88
CA ILE A 311 -11.18 18.23 6.98
C ILE A 311 -12.59 17.90 7.45
N ILE A 312 -13.02 16.64 7.30
CA ILE A 312 -14.32 16.14 7.76
C ILE A 312 -14.26 15.74 9.23
N ALA A 313 -13.17 15.10 9.64
CA ALA A 313 -12.92 14.72 11.03
C ALA A 313 -11.41 14.66 11.28
N GLN A 314 -10.98 14.98 12.51
CA GLN A 314 -9.56 14.90 12.91
C GLN A 314 -9.40 14.50 14.37
N ALA A 315 -8.28 13.89 14.70
CA ALA A 315 -7.88 13.62 16.06
C ALA A 315 -7.60 14.93 16.82
N ALA A 316 -8.20 15.07 18.01
CA ALA A 316 -8.07 16.27 18.83
C ALA A 316 -6.75 16.34 19.58
N SER A 317 -6.02 15.22 19.68
CA SER A 317 -4.77 15.12 20.44
C SER A 317 -3.81 14.11 19.81
N PRO A 318 -2.53 14.09 20.20
CA PRO A 318 -1.58 13.08 19.73
C PRO A 318 -1.75 11.72 20.42
N HIS A 319 -2.67 11.58 21.37
CA HIS A 319 -2.91 10.31 22.07
C HIS A 319 -3.73 9.34 21.23
N GLU A 320 -3.80 8.09 21.72
CA GLU A 320 -4.59 7.05 21.07
C GLU A 320 -6.07 7.43 21.02
N THR A 321 -6.63 7.39 19.81
CA THR A 321 -8.02 7.78 19.57
C THR A 321 -8.57 7.15 18.28
N ILE A 322 -9.89 7.15 18.17
CA ILE A 322 -10.61 6.70 16.98
C ILE A 322 -11.46 7.86 16.48
N ILE A 323 -11.28 8.23 15.24
CA ILE A 323 -12.11 9.22 14.55
C ILE A 323 -12.97 8.55 13.49
N THR A 324 -14.15 9.09 13.25
CA THR A 324 -15.15 8.50 12.35
C THR A 324 -15.78 9.57 11.47
N ALA A 325 -16.05 9.21 10.22
CA ALA A 325 -16.80 10.05 9.28
C ALA A 325 -17.70 9.20 8.39
N ARG A 326 -18.71 9.85 7.80
CA ARG A 326 -19.57 9.29 6.77
C ARG A 326 -19.19 9.87 5.41
N LEU A 327 -19.10 9.00 4.40
CA LEU A 327 -18.71 9.38 3.05
C LEU A 327 -19.83 9.02 2.08
N PRO A 328 -20.53 10.00 1.46
CA PRO A 328 -21.63 9.75 0.54
C PRO A 328 -21.15 9.31 -0.85
N LEU A 329 -20.60 8.10 -0.96
CA LEU A 329 -19.92 7.60 -2.15
C LEU A 329 -20.81 7.45 -3.37
N ALA A 330 -22.09 7.13 -3.21
CA ALA A 330 -22.98 7.03 -4.37
C ALA A 330 -23.19 8.42 -5.03
N ALA A 331 -23.39 9.46 -4.21
CA ALA A 331 -23.49 10.83 -4.71
C ALA A 331 -22.17 11.33 -5.30
N PHE A 332 -21.05 10.93 -4.71
CA PHE A 332 -19.71 11.22 -5.23
C PHE A 332 -19.50 10.59 -6.62
N ARG A 333 -19.72 9.28 -6.79
CA ARG A 333 -19.54 8.55 -8.06
C ARG A 333 -20.33 9.11 -9.23
N LYS A 334 -21.53 9.63 -8.98
CA LYS A 334 -22.37 10.23 -10.06
C LYS A 334 -21.65 11.39 -10.77
N ARG A 335 -20.79 12.12 -10.05
CA ARG A 335 -20.14 13.34 -10.55
C ARG A 335 -18.63 13.20 -10.73
N HIS A 336 -18.01 12.24 -10.05
CA HIS A 336 -16.56 12.07 -10.07
C HIS A 336 -16.06 11.53 -11.41
N ARG A 337 -14.96 12.10 -11.87
CA ARG A 337 -14.16 11.63 -13.01
C ARG A 337 -12.71 11.62 -12.59
N ILE A 338 -11.88 10.84 -13.29
CA ILE A 338 -10.44 10.90 -13.10
C ILE A 338 -9.94 12.33 -13.35
N PRO A 339 -8.85 12.75 -12.69
CA PRO A 339 -8.30 14.08 -12.88
C PRO A 339 -7.95 14.37 -14.33
N ASP A 340 -8.34 15.53 -14.85
CA ASP A 340 -7.88 16.04 -16.13
C ASP A 340 -6.45 16.58 -15.99
N VAL A 341 -5.50 15.96 -16.70
CA VAL A 341 -4.06 16.25 -16.59
C VAL A 341 -3.43 16.45 -17.96
N HIS A 342 -2.93 17.63 -18.19
CA HIS A 342 -2.30 18.01 -19.48
C HIS A 342 -0.85 17.52 -19.55
N THR A 343 -0.65 16.20 -19.56
CA THR A 343 0.68 15.56 -19.52
C THR A 343 1.61 15.99 -20.65
N ALA A 344 1.06 16.38 -21.82
CA ALA A 344 1.85 16.85 -22.95
C ALA A 344 2.74 18.07 -22.60
N LEU A 345 2.31 18.91 -21.64
CA LEU A 345 3.06 20.11 -21.25
C LEU A 345 4.38 19.80 -20.54
N TYR A 346 4.49 18.68 -19.86
CA TYR A 346 5.65 18.35 -19.02
C TYR A 346 6.24 16.95 -19.26
N ALA A 347 5.64 16.14 -20.12
CA ALA A 347 6.12 14.79 -20.40
C ALA A 347 7.57 14.76 -20.92
N HIS A 348 8.01 15.78 -21.69
CA HIS A 348 9.38 15.87 -22.19
C HIS A 348 10.38 16.12 -21.05
N VAL A 349 10.00 16.92 -20.05
CA VAL A 349 10.84 17.18 -18.85
C VAL A 349 10.97 15.90 -18.04
N MET A 350 9.83 15.21 -17.79
CA MET A 350 9.81 13.97 -17.02
C MET A 350 10.64 12.86 -17.67
N ARG A 351 10.68 12.78 -19.00
CA ARG A 351 11.52 11.80 -19.70
C ARG A 351 13.02 12.07 -19.59
N GLN A 352 13.43 13.32 -19.42
CA GLN A 352 14.82 13.72 -19.24
C GLN A 352 15.26 13.68 -17.78
N TYR A 353 14.32 13.80 -16.86
CA TYR A 353 14.60 13.80 -15.44
C TYR A 353 15.10 12.43 -14.97
N GLN A 354 16.13 12.44 -14.17
CA GLN A 354 16.64 11.28 -13.47
C GLN A 354 16.51 11.50 -11.97
N SER A 355 15.82 10.59 -11.29
CA SER A 355 15.72 10.63 -9.84
C SER A 355 17.09 10.56 -9.18
N ARG A 356 17.24 11.20 -8.03
CA ARG A 356 18.50 11.21 -7.28
C ARG A 356 19.03 9.80 -7.00
N TYR A 357 18.15 8.87 -6.67
CA TYR A 357 18.49 7.46 -6.47
C TYR A 357 17.94 6.63 -7.64
N PRO A 358 18.72 5.70 -8.19
CA PRO A 358 18.24 4.84 -9.27
C PRO A 358 17.22 3.83 -8.77
N PRO A 359 16.30 3.32 -9.63
CA PRO A 359 15.52 2.14 -9.32
C PRO A 359 16.39 0.91 -9.20
N ASN A 360 15.84 -0.19 -8.68
CA ASN A 360 16.48 -1.51 -8.62
C ASN A 360 17.70 -1.61 -7.68
N ALA A 361 17.86 -0.66 -6.77
CA ALA A 361 19.02 -0.61 -5.90
C ALA A 361 19.20 -1.90 -5.04
N PHE A 362 18.10 -2.55 -4.65
CA PHE A 362 18.13 -3.75 -3.82
C PHE A 362 18.13 -5.08 -4.60
N LEU A 363 18.21 -5.03 -5.91
CA LEU A 363 18.55 -6.22 -6.71
C LEU A 363 20.05 -6.55 -6.63
N GLU A 364 20.89 -5.55 -6.37
CA GLU A 364 22.33 -5.70 -6.29
C GLU A 364 22.84 -5.91 -4.86
N TYR A 365 22.23 -5.24 -3.89
CA TYR A 365 22.70 -5.22 -2.49
C TYR A 365 21.55 -4.97 -1.52
N LEU A 366 21.57 -5.69 -0.41
CA LEU A 366 20.61 -5.51 0.68
C LEU A 366 21.33 -5.00 1.92
N PRO A 367 21.12 -3.71 2.31
CA PRO A 367 21.71 -3.17 3.54
C PRO A 367 21.28 -3.95 4.79
N GLU A 368 22.18 -4.14 5.73
CA GLU A 368 21.94 -4.93 6.95
C GLU A 368 21.44 -4.07 8.14
N SER A 369 21.58 -2.74 8.06
CA SER A 369 21.17 -1.79 9.10
C SER A 369 20.84 -0.41 8.49
N LEU A 370 20.33 0.51 9.33
CA LEU A 370 20.09 1.90 8.93
C LEU A 370 21.39 2.61 8.53
N GLU A 371 22.46 2.40 9.28
CA GLU A 371 23.78 2.99 9.01
C GLU A 371 24.38 2.43 7.72
N ASP A 372 24.17 1.16 7.45
CA ASP A 372 24.60 0.54 6.19
C ASP A 372 23.80 1.08 5.00
N ALA A 373 22.48 1.23 5.15
CA ALA A 373 21.63 1.87 4.16
C ALA A 373 22.08 3.29 3.85
N LEU A 374 22.41 4.09 4.88
CA LEU A 374 22.94 5.44 4.70
C LEU A 374 24.22 5.44 3.84
N ARG A 375 25.18 4.58 4.16
CA ARG A 375 26.43 4.45 3.38
C ARG A 375 26.16 4.01 1.93
N TYR A 376 25.27 3.04 1.76
CA TYR A 376 24.90 2.51 0.45
C TYR A 376 24.25 3.58 -0.44
N PHE A 377 23.19 4.26 0.06
CA PHE A 377 22.48 5.27 -0.70
C PHE A 377 23.34 6.52 -0.97
N LYS A 378 24.26 6.90 -0.06
CA LYS A 378 25.23 7.95 -0.31
C LYS A 378 26.10 7.66 -1.55
N LYS A 379 26.46 6.39 -1.79
CA LYS A 379 27.23 5.99 -2.98
C LYS A 379 26.37 5.91 -4.25
N LYS A 380 25.05 5.65 -4.11
CA LYS A 380 24.12 5.51 -5.24
C LYS A 380 23.49 6.84 -5.65
N ALA A 381 23.58 7.89 -4.83
CA ALA A 381 23.06 9.21 -5.15
C ALA A 381 23.75 9.79 -6.40
N ARG A 382 22.96 10.28 -7.36
CA ARG A 382 23.45 10.91 -8.59
C ARG A 382 23.83 12.38 -8.39
N TRP A 383 23.24 13.01 -7.38
CA TRP A 383 23.48 14.42 -7.01
C TRP A 383 23.06 14.68 -5.56
#